data_ad63f63dac8d1711c576797d19a3b3cd
#
_entry.id   ad63f63dac8d1711c576797d19a3b3cd
#
_cell.length_a   1.000
_cell.length_b   1.000
_cell.length_c   1.000
_cell.angle_alpha   90.00
_cell.angle_beta   90.00
_cell.angle_gamma   90.00
#
_symmetry.space_group_name_H-M   'P 1'
#
loop_
_entity.id
_entity.type
_entity.pdbx_description
1 polymer ?
#
loop_
_entity_poly.entity_id
_entity_poly.type
_entity_poly.pdbx_seq_one_letter_code
_entity_poly.pdbx_strand_id
1 'polypeptide(L)'
;MAPLPFRRMRGGAVRMVPSLHFDHSSYKWWVLANVMIGTFMAVLDATIVDVSLAKLMAAFGISVDKVEWVITAYMLVFAVMLPTAGWIADHFGYKRTYFLALALFTLGSFLCGQSWNEDVLILSRIIQATGAGLLMPTGMAIITREFPPRQRGLALGFWGIAAAASVSLGPMIGGYLIDNINWNSIFNVNVPVGIIGLFATYVIQREYKTERARSFDVVGFISMATFLTTLLLALTDANAKWNTGGWTSPFIVNCLIISSLALMVFIVTEATVKHPLIEMSLFKDFNFTVANGVLFIFGFGMFGSTFLLPLYLQNSLGYTAFQAGSLFLPVGLIQAVTAPVAGFLSDKINPKIPSFCGLLLLAFSLSINGSLSLFSEHYQIMIPLYIRGFAMGLIFTPLTTIALSNVPRQKTGQASGLYNIIRQLGGSFGIAFMSSLLIRRTIYHNAVYGQVVKPQSEVFQNVVRGLTRFSADALAGNQSLAAMRAQALIASHIATQSFVKAVGDVFLVAAFITLAATIPVLLLRYKKNSHVEKPVALD
;
A
#
# COMPACT_ATOMS: atom_id res chain seq x y z
N MET A 1 65.03 -12.87 21.33
CA MET A 1 65.18 -11.68 20.51
C MET A 1 65.08 -12.09 19.04
N ALA A 2 63.92 -11.80 18.42
CA ALA A 2 63.75 -11.74 16.98
C ALA A 2 62.54 -10.84 16.71
N PRO A 3 62.61 -9.80 15.89
CA PRO A 3 61.53 -8.86 15.67
C PRO A 3 60.58 -9.34 14.56
N LEU A 4 59.29 -9.18 14.80
CA LEU A 4 58.20 -9.39 13.84
C LEU A 4 58.23 -8.34 12.72
N PRO A 5 57.90 -8.66 11.48
CA PRO A 5 57.93 -7.71 10.37
C PRO A 5 56.69 -6.84 10.33
N PHE A 6 56.85 -5.52 10.44
CA PHE A 6 55.86 -4.50 10.12
C PHE A 6 55.50 -4.54 8.62
N ARG A 7 54.27 -4.95 8.29
CA ARG A 7 53.71 -4.81 6.93
C ARG A 7 53.09 -3.39 6.82
N ARG A 8 53.80 -2.50 6.12
CA ARG A 8 53.32 -1.18 5.71
C ARG A 8 52.09 -1.34 4.84
N MET A 9 50.90 -0.95 5.34
CA MET A 9 49.72 -0.68 4.51
C MET A 9 49.86 0.72 3.91
N ARG A 10 49.89 0.81 2.57
CA ARG A 10 49.90 2.04 1.78
C ARG A 10 48.63 2.85 2.09
N GLY A 11 48.84 4.14 2.38
CA GLY A 11 47.82 5.10 2.69
C GLY A 11 46.88 5.39 1.53
N GLY A 12 45.62 5.15 1.72
CA GLY A 12 44.52 5.87 1.10
C GLY A 12 43.91 6.76 2.15
N ALA A 13 43.94 8.07 1.94
CA ALA A 13 43.33 9.04 2.86
C ALA A 13 41.83 8.79 2.91
N VAL A 14 41.38 8.05 3.91
CA VAL A 14 39.97 8.01 4.32
C VAL A 14 39.69 9.35 4.94
N ARG A 15 38.96 10.22 4.21
CA ARG A 15 38.36 11.43 4.80
C ARG A 15 37.44 10.95 5.92
N MET A 16 37.88 11.15 7.16
CA MET A 16 37.03 10.95 8.34
C MET A 16 35.92 12.00 8.27
N VAL A 17 34.74 11.57 7.89
CA VAL A 17 33.51 12.32 8.13
C VAL A 17 33.26 12.25 9.64
N PRO A 18 32.93 13.36 10.33
CA PRO A 18 32.65 13.34 11.76
C PRO A 18 31.44 12.46 12.04
N SER A 19 31.68 11.22 12.46
CA SER A 19 30.64 10.36 13.01
C SER A 19 30.41 10.82 14.44
N LEU A 20 29.22 11.33 14.72
CA LEU A 20 28.75 11.49 16.09
C LEU A 20 28.88 10.13 16.78
N HIS A 21 29.67 10.08 17.87
CA HIS A 21 29.84 8.87 18.68
C HIS A 21 28.55 8.61 19.44
N PHE A 22 27.58 7.98 18.79
CA PHE A 22 26.41 7.45 19.48
C PHE A 22 26.80 6.19 20.24
N ASP A 23 26.39 6.09 21.49
CA ASP A 23 26.51 4.90 22.28
C ASP A 23 25.86 3.72 21.53
N HIS A 24 26.52 2.57 21.48
CA HIS A 24 26.13 1.43 20.63
C HIS A 24 24.68 0.94 20.87
N SER A 25 24.14 1.19 22.06
CA SER A 25 22.78 0.85 22.44
C SER A 25 21.72 1.77 21.82
N SER A 26 22.03 3.06 21.66
CA SER A 26 21.10 4.09 21.14
C SER A 26 21.15 4.24 19.63
N TYR A 27 22.26 3.88 18.98
CA TYR A 27 22.49 4.05 17.56
C TYR A 27 21.35 3.45 16.67
N LYS A 28 20.96 2.20 16.95
CA LYS A 28 19.91 1.50 16.17
C LYS A 28 18.56 2.22 16.19
N TRP A 29 18.22 2.92 17.28
CA TRP A 29 16.98 3.67 17.40
C TRP A 29 16.98 4.94 16.56
N TRP A 30 18.14 5.62 16.45
CA TRP A 30 18.30 6.77 15.56
C TRP A 30 18.21 6.36 14.10
N VAL A 31 18.77 5.19 13.74
CA VAL A 31 18.62 4.62 12.40
C VAL A 31 17.15 4.30 12.11
N LEU A 32 16.45 3.68 13.06
CA LEU A 32 15.03 3.39 12.95
C LEU A 32 14.22 4.66 12.73
N ALA A 33 14.43 5.70 13.55
CA ALA A 33 13.74 6.99 13.40
C ALA A 33 13.96 7.60 12.00
N ASN A 34 15.19 7.56 11.49
CA ASN A 34 15.49 8.05 10.16
C ASN A 34 14.79 7.23 9.06
N VAL A 35 14.77 5.90 9.17
CA VAL A 35 14.06 5.03 8.21
C VAL A 35 12.54 5.27 8.27
N MET A 36 12.00 5.55 9.46
CA MET A 36 10.58 5.89 9.62
C MET A 36 10.21 7.18 8.88
N ILE A 37 11.10 8.18 8.86
CA ILE A 37 10.89 9.43 8.09
C ILE A 37 10.70 9.14 6.61
N GLY A 38 11.60 8.38 5.98
CA GLY A 38 11.50 8.04 4.57
C GLY A 38 10.26 7.21 4.23
N THR A 39 9.90 6.26 5.12
CA THR A 39 8.68 5.46 4.94
C THR A 39 7.43 6.30 5.09
N PHE A 40 7.39 7.18 6.09
CA PHE A 40 6.29 8.12 6.30
C PHE A 40 6.05 8.97 5.05
N MET A 41 7.10 9.56 4.49
CA MET A 41 7.01 10.38 3.29
C MET A 41 6.51 9.60 2.08
N ALA A 42 7.06 8.42 1.80
CA ALA A 42 6.68 7.61 0.64
C ALA A 42 5.22 7.14 0.70
N VAL A 43 4.72 6.77 1.88
CA VAL A 43 3.34 6.33 2.06
C VAL A 43 2.36 7.51 2.11
N LEU A 44 2.75 8.61 2.76
CA LEU A 44 1.96 9.86 2.78
C LEU A 44 1.72 10.35 1.36
N ASP A 45 2.77 10.40 0.55
CA ASP A 45 2.71 10.88 -0.84
C ASP A 45 1.78 10.02 -1.71
N ALA A 46 1.76 8.72 -1.51
CA ALA A 46 0.86 7.82 -2.23
C ALA A 46 -0.62 8.08 -1.92
N THR A 47 -0.96 8.61 -0.75
CA THR A 47 -2.35 8.83 -0.30
C THR A 47 -2.81 10.28 -0.37
N ILE A 48 -1.88 11.23 -0.28
CA ILE A 48 -2.19 12.67 -0.30
C ILE A 48 -2.67 13.14 -1.68
N VAL A 49 -2.21 12.50 -2.75
CA VAL A 49 -2.54 12.86 -4.14
C VAL A 49 -3.97 12.47 -4.50
N ASP A 50 -4.51 11.41 -3.90
CA ASP A 50 -5.87 10.93 -4.20
C ASP A 50 -6.95 12.01 -3.98
N VAL A 51 -6.77 12.86 -2.98
CA VAL A 51 -7.72 13.96 -2.68
C VAL A 51 -7.52 15.19 -3.56
N SER A 52 -6.42 15.26 -4.32
CA SER A 52 -6.04 16.43 -5.14
C SER A 52 -6.55 16.39 -6.58
N LEU A 53 -7.04 15.26 -7.07
CA LEU A 53 -7.36 15.04 -8.48
C LEU A 53 -8.29 16.10 -9.06
N ALA A 54 -9.37 16.43 -8.37
CA ALA A 54 -10.31 17.45 -8.82
C ALA A 54 -9.68 18.85 -8.97
N LYS A 55 -8.77 19.20 -8.06
CA LYS A 55 -8.04 20.48 -8.12
C LYS A 55 -6.97 20.47 -9.21
N LEU A 56 -6.29 19.35 -9.43
CA LEU A 56 -5.34 19.20 -10.54
C LEU A 56 -6.03 19.30 -11.91
N MET A 57 -7.21 18.67 -12.06
CA MET A 57 -8.03 18.80 -13.26
C MET A 57 -8.39 20.26 -13.54
N ALA A 58 -8.83 20.99 -12.51
CA ALA A 58 -9.16 22.40 -12.64
C ALA A 58 -7.92 23.28 -12.90
N ALA A 59 -6.79 22.98 -12.29
CA ALA A 59 -5.56 23.75 -12.42
C ALA A 59 -4.94 23.63 -13.83
N PHE A 60 -4.95 22.42 -14.41
CA PHE A 60 -4.35 22.17 -15.73
C PHE A 60 -5.38 22.15 -16.87
N GLY A 61 -6.70 22.22 -16.57
CA GLY A 61 -7.75 22.15 -17.59
C GLY A 61 -7.84 20.80 -18.31
N ILE A 62 -7.55 19.70 -17.60
CA ILE A 62 -7.45 18.35 -18.17
C ILE A 62 -8.61 17.45 -17.77
N SER A 63 -8.84 16.39 -18.55
CA SER A 63 -9.84 15.37 -18.29
C SER A 63 -9.42 14.42 -17.16
N VAL A 64 -10.39 13.65 -16.64
CA VAL A 64 -10.18 12.62 -15.62
C VAL A 64 -9.12 11.61 -16.09
N ASP A 65 -9.21 11.15 -17.34
CA ASP A 65 -8.31 10.14 -17.88
C ASP A 65 -6.84 10.58 -17.89
N LYS A 66 -6.59 11.89 -18.11
CA LYS A 66 -5.23 12.44 -18.07
C LYS A 66 -4.71 12.61 -16.65
N VAL A 67 -5.55 13.07 -15.71
CA VAL A 67 -5.11 13.25 -14.33
C VAL A 67 -4.86 11.92 -13.62
N GLU A 68 -5.56 10.85 -13.98
CA GLU A 68 -5.33 9.51 -13.46
C GLU A 68 -3.89 9.03 -13.70
N TRP A 69 -3.24 9.47 -14.78
CA TRP A 69 -1.83 9.15 -15.05
C TRP A 69 -0.86 9.70 -14.02
N VAL A 70 -1.22 10.76 -13.28
CA VAL A 70 -0.40 11.29 -12.18
C VAL A 70 -0.24 10.23 -11.07
N ILE A 71 -1.29 9.46 -10.79
CA ILE A 71 -1.26 8.36 -9.82
C ILE A 71 -0.68 7.10 -10.47
N THR A 72 -1.17 6.74 -11.66
CA THR A 72 -0.82 5.48 -12.34
C THR A 72 0.68 5.40 -12.65
N ALA A 73 1.28 6.48 -13.21
CA ALA A 73 2.71 6.52 -13.51
C ALA A 73 3.56 6.31 -12.23
N TYR A 74 3.17 6.94 -11.13
CA TYR A 74 3.83 6.74 -9.85
C TYR A 74 3.73 5.28 -9.39
N MET A 75 2.53 4.70 -9.39
CA MET A 75 2.31 3.32 -8.93
C MET A 75 3.08 2.30 -9.77
N LEU A 76 3.13 2.48 -11.10
CA LEU A 76 3.87 1.60 -12.00
C LEU A 76 5.37 1.63 -11.72
N VAL A 77 5.96 2.83 -11.68
CA VAL A 77 7.40 2.97 -11.43
C VAL A 77 7.75 2.52 -10.02
N PHE A 78 6.94 2.87 -9.02
CA PHE A 78 7.09 2.38 -7.66
C PHE A 78 7.17 0.85 -7.61
N ALA A 79 6.22 0.15 -8.26
CA ALA A 79 6.18 -1.31 -8.28
C ALA A 79 7.39 -1.93 -8.97
N VAL A 80 7.86 -1.34 -10.09
CA VAL A 80 9.05 -1.80 -10.83
C VAL A 80 10.34 -1.62 -10.01
N MET A 81 10.43 -0.55 -9.22
CA MET A 81 11.62 -0.26 -8.43
C MET A 81 11.73 -1.08 -7.13
N LEU A 82 10.63 -1.59 -6.60
CA LEU A 82 10.63 -2.40 -5.37
C LEU A 82 11.60 -3.60 -5.41
N PRO A 83 11.59 -4.47 -6.44
CA PRO A 83 12.48 -5.62 -6.50
C PRO A 83 13.95 -5.26 -6.76
N THR A 84 14.20 -4.15 -7.47
CA THR A 84 15.57 -3.71 -7.79
C THR A 84 16.31 -3.16 -6.59
N ALA A 85 15.58 -2.71 -5.57
CA ALA A 85 16.15 -2.08 -4.37
C ALA A 85 17.18 -2.99 -3.66
N GLY A 86 16.92 -4.31 -3.62
CA GLY A 86 17.83 -5.26 -3.01
C GLY A 86 19.17 -5.34 -3.74
N TRP A 87 19.14 -5.46 -5.07
CA TRP A 87 20.36 -5.51 -5.88
C TRP A 87 21.14 -4.19 -5.79
N ILE A 88 20.46 -3.05 -5.91
CA ILE A 88 21.08 -1.72 -5.82
C ILE A 88 21.75 -1.55 -4.45
N ALA A 89 21.08 -1.94 -3.36
CA ALA A 89 21.61 -1.83 -2.00
C ALA A 89 22.81 -2.76 -1.76
N ASP A 90 22.78 -3.98 -2.30
CA ASP A 90 23.90 -4.92 -2.20
C ASP A 90 25.11 -4.46 -3.02
N HIS A 91 24.90 -3.82 -4.18
CA HIS A 91 25.97 -3.37 -5.07
C HIS A 91 26.59 -2.04 -4.63
N PHE A 92 25.78 -1.03 -4.36
CA PHE A 92 26.23 0.33 -4.03
C PHE A 92 26.41 0.57 -2.54
N GLY A 93 25.80 -0.27 -1.70
CA GLY A 93 25.74 -0.11 -0.25
C GLY A 93 24.40 0.43 0.23
N TYR A 94 24.02 0.03 1.42
CA TYR A 94 22.67 0.32 1.96
C TYR A 94 22.47 1.80 2.31
N LYS A 95 23.48 2.46 2.90
CA LYS A 95 23.45 3.90 3.19
C LYS A 95 23.33 4.72 1.92
N ARG A 96 24.18 4.44 0.93
CA ARG A 96 24.21 5.18 -0.35
C ARG A 96 22.89 5.00 -1.10
N THR A 97 22.38 3.78 -1.15
CA THR A 97 21.09 3.50 -1.80
C THR A 97 19.94 4.21 -1.11
N TYR A 98 19.89 4.20 0.22
CA TYR A 98 18.84 4.88 0.97
C TYR A 98 18.95 6.41 0.81
N PHE A 99 20.17 6.96 0.82
CA PHE A 99 20.43 8.38 0.57
C PHE A 99 19.98 8.80 -0.84
N LEU A 100 20.36 8.03 -1.86
CA LEU A 100 19.96 8.29 -3.25
C LEU A 100 18.46 8.19 -3.42
N ALA A 101 17.82 7.19 -2.84
CA ALA A 101 16.38 7.00 -2.88
C ALA A 101 15.64 8.19 -2.27
N LEU A 102 16.09 8.66 -1.11
CA LEU A 102 15.53 9.84 -0.43
C LEU A 102 15.80 11.14 -1.21
N ALA A 103 16.97 11.26 -1.84
CA ALA A 103 17.30 12.40 -2.70
C ALA A 103 16.41 12.45 -3.96
N LEU A 104 16.23 11.32 -4.64
CA LEU A 104 15.34 11.23 -5.80
C LEU A 104 13.88 11.52 -5.42
N PHE A 105 13.42 11.00 -4.28
CA PHE A 105 12.07 11.27 -3.79
C PHE A 105 11.88 12.76 -3.47
N THR A 106 12.81 13.37 -2.75
CA THR A 106 12.75 14.79 -2.38
C THR A 106 12.84 15.71 -3.60
N LEU A 107 13.75 15.40 -4.53
CA LEU A 107 13.88 16.13 -5.80
C LEU A 107 12.60 15.98 -6.64
N GLY A 108 12.09 14.77 -6.78
CA GLY A 108 10.84 14.52 -7.50
C GLY A 108 9.66 15.26 -6.88
N SER A 109 9.55 15.28 -5.54
CA SER A 109 8.55 16.09 -4.82
C SER A 109 8.68 17.58 -5.13
N PHE A 110 9.90 18.13 -5.08
CA PHE A 110 10.14 19.51 -5.44
C PHE A 110 9.73 19.81 -6.88
N LEU A 111 10.11 18.96 -7.84
CA LEU A 111 9.75 19.12 -9.25
C LEU A 111 8.24 19.01 -9.47
N CYS A 112 7.54 18.09 -8.78
CA CYS A 112 6.08 18.01 -8.80
C CYS A 112 5.45 19.33 -8.35
N GLY A 113 5.95 19.92 -7.27
CA GLY A 113 5.47 21.20 -6.75
C GLY A 113 5.76 22.40 -7.66
N GLN A 114 6.66 22.28 -8.63
CA GLN A 114 7.00 23.32 -9.62
C GLN A 114 6.43 23.02 -11.01
N SER A 115 5.63 21.98 -11.17
CA SER A 115 5.10 21.59 -12.49
C SER A 115 4.12 22.62 -13.04
N TRP A 116 4.28 22.97 -14.31
CA TRP A 116 3.45 23.95 -15.02
C TRP A 116 2.44 23.31 -15.97
N ASN A 117 2.55 22.01 -16.23
CA ASN A 117 1.58 21.22 -16.99
C ASN A 117 1.55 19.76 -16.48
N GLU A 118 0.61 18.97 -17.00
CA GLU A 118 0.41 17.58 -16.61
C GLU A 118 1.59 16.67 -16.98
N ASP A 119 2.20 16.88 -18.16
CA ASP A 119 3.30 16.02 -18.64
C ASP A 119 4.55 16.18 -17.74
N VAL A 120 4.86 17.42 -17.34
CA VAL A 120 5.97 17.70 -16.40
C VAL A 120 5.64 17.12 -15.04
N LEU A 121 4.39 17.19 -14.59
CA LEU A 121 3.97 16.59 -13.32
C LEU A 121 4.14 15.06 -13.37
N ILE A 122 3.68 14.40 -14.44
CA ILE A 122 3.82 12.95 -14.63
C ILE A 122 5.30 12.55 -14.64
N LEU A 123 6.15 13.26 -15.39
CA LEU A 123 7.59 13.00 -15.42
C LEU A 123 8.24 13.16 -14.04
N SER A 124 7.85 14.19 -13.32
CA SER A 124 8.32 14.44 -11.94
C SER A 124 7.88 13.34 -10.98
N ARG A 125 6.65 12.81 -11.16
CA ARG A 125 6.12 11.66 -10.44
C ARG A 125 6.93 10.37 -10.70
N ILE A 126 7.41 10.16 -11.92
CA ILE A 126 8.29 9.04 -12.26
C ILE A 126 9.60 9.12 -11.47
N ILE A 127 10.22 10.31 -11.40
CA ILE A 127 11.44 10.53 -10.60
C ILE A 127 11.17 10.26 -9.12
N GLN A 128 10.08 10.80 -8.60
CA GLN A 128 9.68 10.64 -7.21
C GLN A 128 9.40 9.18 -6.86
N ALA A 129 8.66 8.46 -7.72
CA ALA A 129 8.33 7.05 -7.55
C ALA A 129 9.56 6.14 -7.57
N THR A 130 10.58 6.48 -8.38
CA THR A 130 11.87 5.78 -8.39
C THR A 130 12.52 5.83 -7.00
N GLY A 131 12.51 7.00 -6.36
CA GLY A 131 12.97 7.15 -4.99
C GLY A 131 12.12 6.34 -3.99
N ALA A 132 10.81 6.49 -4.05
CA ALA A 132 9.87 5.83 -3.14
C ALA A 132 10.00 4.30 -3.18
N GLY A 133 10.09 3.71 -4.39
CA GLY A 133 10.21 2.26 -4.59
C GLY A 133 11.49 1.67 -3.99
N LEU A 134 12.56 2.46 -3.93
CA LEU A 134 13.81 2.05 -3.29
C LEU A 134 13.79 2.25 -1.76
N LEU A 135 13.06 3.24 -1.24
CA LEU A 135 13.06 3.60 0.18
C LEU A 135 12.53 2.48 1.08
N MET A 136 11.38 1.91 0.75
CA MET A 136 10.71 0.95 1.63
C MET A 136 11.50 -0.36 1.81
N PRO A 137 11.92 -1.07 0.74
CA PRO A 137 12.68 -2.32 0.89
C PRO A 137 14.05 -2.09 1.51
N THR A 138 14.74 -1.00 1.13
CA THR A 138 16.06 -0.67 1.67
C THR A 138 15.96 -0.32 3.16
N GLY A 139 14.95 0.46 3.55
CA GLY A 139 14.70 0.80 4.95
C GLY A 139 14.40 -0.44 5.81
N MET A 140 13.54 -1.34 5.33
CA MET A 140 13.24 -2.60 6.00
C MET A 140 14.49 -3.48 6.14
N ALA A 141 15.32 -3.54 5.11
CA ALA A 141 16.57 -4.30 5.15
C ALA A 141 17.59 -3.69 6.14
N ILE A 142 17.69 -2.36 6.21
CA ILE A 142 18.52 -1.65 7.19
C ILE A 142 18.07 -2.00 8.62
N ILE A 143 16.77 -1.87 8.91
CA ILE A 143 16.22 -2.22 10.25
C ILE A 143 16.54 -3.66 10.61
N THR A 144 16.33 -4.59 9.67
CA THR A 144 16.57 -6.03 9.91
C THR A 144 18.06 -6.35 10.17
N ARG A 145 18.97 -5.54 9.63
CA ARG A 145 20.43 -5.68 9.86
C ARG A 145 20.88 -5.07 11.18
N GLU A 146 20.33 -3.90 11.54
CA GLU A 146 20.74 -3.15 12.74
C GLU A 146 20.21 -3.78 14.02
N PHE A 147 19.02 -4.35 13.99
CA PHE A 147 18.40 -4.93 15.17
C PHE A 147 18.72 -6.42 15.33
N PRO A 148 19.09 -6.85 16.56
CA PRO A 148 19.28 -8.26 16.83
C PRO A 148 17.96 -9.02 16.66
N PRO A 149 17.99 -10.34 16.34
CA PRO A 149 16.78 -11.14 16.08
C PRO A 149 15.68 -11.00 17.13
N ARG A 150 16.06 -10.86 18.43
CA ARG A 150 15.11 -10.71 19.54
C ARG A 150 14.38 -9.37 19.60
N GLN A 151 14.80 -8.36 18.84
CA GLN A 151 14.23 -7.01 18.84
C GLN A 151 13.73 -6.57 17.45
N ARG A 152 13.81 -7.44 16.44
CA ARG A 152 13.38 -7.12 15.06
C ARG A 152 11.88 -6.90 14.98
N GLY A 153 11.10 -7.74 15.67
CA GLY A 153 9.65 -7.60 15.71
C GLY A 153 9.23 -6.25 16.28
N LEU A 154 9.82 -5.83 17.39
CA LEU A 154 9.58 -4.52 17.99
C LEU A 154 9.97 -3.38 17.05
N ALA A 155 11.16 -3.44 16.42
CA ALA A 155 11.62 -2.41 15.49
C ALA A 155 10.74 -2.29 14.25
N LEU A 156 10.33 -3.43 13.67
CA LEU A 156 9.38 -3.47 12.55
C LEU A 156 7.99 -2.99 12.96
N GLY A 157 7.61 -3.21 14.22
CA GLY A 157 6.39 -2.66 14.79
C GLY A 157 6.40 -1.12 14.82
N PHE A 158 7.48 -0.51 15.30
CA PHE A 158 7.66 0.95 15.26
C PHE A 158 7.70 1.48 13.82
N TRP A 159 8.39 0.78 12.90
CA TRP A 159 8.38 1.14 11.49
C TRP A 159 6.97 1.09 10.89
N GLY A 160 6.16 0.10 11.29
CA GLY A 160 4.75 -0.01 10.91
C GLY A 160 3.90 1.18 11.35
N ILE A 161 4.26 1.86 12.46
CA ILE A 161 3.59 3.11 12.90
C ILE A 161 3.71 4.18 11.82
N ALA A 162 4.90 4.39 11.28
CA ALA A 162 5.13 5.41 10.25
C ALA A 162 4.25 5.16 9.02
N ALA A 163 4.17 3.90 8.56
CA ALA A 163 3.32 3.52 7.43
C ALA A 163 1.82 3.72 7.72
N ALA A 164 1.34 3.28 8.90
CA ALA A 164 -0.06 3.38 9.28
C ALA A 164 -0.51 4.84 9.48
N ALA A 165 0.31 5.65 10.17
CA ALA A 165 0.04 7.06 10.38
C ALA A 165 -0.05 7.82 9.05
N SER A 166 0.84 7.51 8.09
CA SER A 166 0.85 8.14 6.78
C SER A 166 -0.44 7.91 6.00
N VAL A 167 -0.94 6.67 5.98
CA VAL A 167 -2.20 6.34 5.29
C VAL A 167 -3.38 7.14 5.85
N SER A 168 -3.40 7.31 7.17
CA SER A 168 -4.49 8.02 7.86
C SER A 168 -4.37 9.54 7.75
N LEU A 169 -3.15 10.07 7.83
CA LEU A 169 -2.89 11.51 7.78
C LEU A 169 -2.90 12.07 6.35
N GLY A 170 -2.65 11.23 5.32
CA GLY A 170 -2.56 11.66 3.93
C GLY A 170 -3.77 12.46 3.46
N PRO A 171 -4.98 11.92 3.49
CA PRO A 171 -6.18 12.64 3.07
C PRO A 171 -6.46 13.89 3.91
N MET A 172 -6.18 13.85 5.21
CA MET A 172 -6.39 14.98 6.12
C MET A 172 -5.42 16.14 5.80
N ILE A 173 -4.12 15.85 5.73
CA ILE A 173 -3.11 16.86 5.40
C ILE A 173 -3.32 17.36 3.97
N GLY A 174 -3.59 16.46 3.03
CA GLY A 174 -3.85 16.80 1.63
C GLY A 174 -5.04 17.73 1.47
N GLY A 175 -6.18 17.39 2.07
CA GLY A 175 -7.36 18.23 2.06
C GLY A 175 -7.10 19.62 2.64
N TYR A 176 -6.43 19.69 3.80
CA TYR A 176 -6.08 20.97 4.41
C TYR A 176 -5.17 21.84 3.51
N LEU A 177 -4.12 21.25 2.94
CA LEU A 177 -3.17 21.97 2.08
C LEU A 177 -3.84 22.47 0.79
N ILE A 178 -4.71 21.66 0.18
CA ILE A 178 -5.42 21.98 -1.06
C ILE A 178 -6.45 23.09 -0.83
N ASP A 179 -7.17 23.04 0.28
CA ASP A 179 -8.26 23.97 0.54
C ASP A 179 -7.76 25.32 1.08
N ASN A 180 -6.65 25.35 1.81
CA ASN A 180 -6.17 26.56 2.47
C ASN A 180 -4.93 27.19 1.82
N ILE A 181 -4.17 26.45 1.00
CA ILE A 181 -2.94 26.95 0.38
C ILE A 181 -3.03 26.82 -1.15
N ASN A 182 -2.64 25.68 -1.70
CA ASN A 182 -2.73 25.35 -3.13
C ASN A 182 -2.41 23.85 -3.34
N TRP A 183 -2.65 23.36 -4.56
CA TRP A 183 -2.37 21.97 -4.92
C TRP A 183 -0.86 21.62 -4.89
N ASN A 184 0.03 22.57 -5.20
CA ASN A 184 1.49 22.37 -5.20
C ASN A 184 2.01 21.98 -3.80
N SER A 185 1.31 22.46 -2.76
CA SER A 185 1.72 22.27 -1.36
C SER A 185 1.71 20.79 -0.94
N ILE A 186 0.88 19.93 -1.57
CA ILE A 186 0.85 18.49 -1.26
C ILE A 186 2.18 17.81 -1.60
N PHE A 187 2.90 18.30 -2.60
CA PHE A 187 4.23 17.83 -2.96
C PHE A 187 5.32 18.53 -2.15
N ASN A 188 5.22 19.85 -2.03
CA ASN A 188 6.22 20.68 -1.35
C ASN A 188 6.37 20.34 0.14
N VAL A 189 5.33 19.79 0.80
CA VAL A 189 5.39 19.35 2.22
C VAL A 189 6.46 18.28 2.45
N ASN A 190 6.75 17.46 1.44
CA ASN A 190 7.77 16.42 1.51
C ASN A 190 9.20 16.99 1.46
N VAL A 191 9.40 18.18 0.89
CA VAL A 191 10.74 18.72 0.64
C VAL A 191 11.51 19.02 1.94
N PRO A 192 10.97 19.79 2.92
CA PRO A 192 11.68 20.03 4.17
C PRO A 192 11.93 18.75 4.97
N VAL A 193 10.96 17.83 4.99
CA VAL A 193 11.11 16.54 5.68
C VAL A 193 12.18 15.69 5.01
N GLY A 194 12.22 15.68 3.67
CA GLY A 194 13.24 14.98 2.89
C GLY A 194 14.65 15.52 3.12
N ILE A 195 14.81 16.83 3.20
CA ILE A 195 16.11 17.47 3.53
C ILE A 195 16.59 17.04 4.92
N ILE A 196 15.70 17.03 5.91
CA ILE A 196 16.02 16.55 7.27
C ILE A 196 16.43 15.08 7.23
N GLY A 197 15.69 14.22 6.50
CA GLY A 197 16.01 12.82 6.34
C GLY A 197 17.34 12.58 5.63
N LEU A 198 17.67 13.37 4.59
CA LEU A 198 18.97 13.32 3.90
C LEU A 198 20.12 13.65 4.85
N PHE A 199 19.97 14.73 5.61
CA PHE A 199 20.96 15.13 6.62
C PHE A 199 21.13 14.03 7.69
N ALA A 200 20.04 13.52 8.21
CA ALA A 200 20.05 12.42 9.18
C ALA A 200 20.72 11.16 8.61
N THR A 201 20.40 10.78 7.36
CA THR A 201 21.03 9.64 6.68
C THR A 201 22.55 9.84 6.55
N TYR A 202 22.96 11.04 6.15
CA TYR A 202 24.39 11.35 5.99
C TYR A 202 25.16 11.22 7.29
N VAL A 203 24.63 11.75 8.39
CA VAL A 203 25.29 11.81 9.70
C VAL A 203 25.17 10.49 10.47
N ILE A 204 23.96 9.87 10.48
CA ILE A 204 23.65 8.77 11.39
C ILE A 204 24.01 7.42 10.75
N GLN A 205 23.59 7.18 9.49
CA GLN A 205 23.68 5.82 8.94
C GLN A 205 25.11 5.38 8.63
N ARG A 206 25.41 4.13 8.95
CA ARG A 206 26.66 3.46 8.59
C ARG A 206 26.52 2.77 7.24
N GLU A 207 27.63 2.68 6.49
CA GLU A 207 27.61 1.97 5.22
C GLU A 207 27.79 0.46 5.42
N TYR A 208 26.90 -0.30 4.83
CA TYR A 208 26.98 -1.75 4.72
C TYR A 208 27.03 -2.12 3.25
N LYS A 209 28.12 -2.72 2.85
CA LYS A 209 28.31 -3.18 1.47
C LYS A 209 28.54 -4.69 1.46
N THR A 210 27.94 -5.38 0.52
CA THR A 210 28.18 -6.79 0.30
C THR A 210 29.46 -6.93 -0.56
N GLU A 211 30.41 -7.77 -0.15
CA GLU A 211 31.74 -7.86 -0.81
C GLU A 211 31.71 -8.38 -2.26
N ARG A 212 30.61 -8.99 -2.70
CA ARG A 212 30.48 -9.54 -4.06
C ARG A 212 29.63 -8.63 -4.93
N ALA A 213 30.26 -7.90 -5.83
CA ALA A 213 29.59 -7.22 -6.93
C ALA A 213 28.91 -8.27 -7.84
N ARG A 214 27.58 -8.28 -7.86
CA ARG A 214 26.79 -9.14 -8.76
C ARG A 214 26.52 -8.35 -10.05
N SER A 215 26.63 -9.02 -11.22
CA SER A 215 26.19 -8.42 -12.48
C SER A 215 24.69 -8.13 -12.43
N PHE A 216 24.27 -7.03 -13.07
CA PHE A 216 22.85 -6.69 -13.17
C PHE A 216 22.18 -7.57 -14.22
N ASP A 217 21.08 -8.18 -13.85
CA ASP A 217 20.24 -8.94 -14.77
C ASP A 217 19.31 -8.01 -15.54
N VAL A 218 19.77 -7.53 -16.69
CA VAL A 218 19.00 -6.62 -17.55
C VAL A 218 17.76 -7.30 -18.12
N VAL A 219 17.84 -8.58 -18.49
CA VAL A 219 16.72 -9.33 -19.08
C VAL A 219 15.68 -9.61 -18.02
N GLY A 220 16.09 -10.06 -16.82
CA GLY A 220 15.19 -10.22 -15.68
C GLY A 220 14.52 -8.92 -15.30
N PHE A 221 15.24 -7.79 -15.28
CA PHE A 221 14.67 -6.49 -14.97
C PHE A 221 13.62 -6.04 -16.00
N ILE A 222 13.93 -6.10 -17.32
CA ILE A 222 12.99 -5.67 -18.36
C ILE A 222 11.76 -6.56 -18.39
N SER A 223 11.92 -7.89 -18.27
CA SER A 223 10.79 -8.81 -18.26
C SER A 223 9.89 -8.61 -17.04
N MET A 224 10.48 -8.40 -15.86
CA MET A 224 9.74 -8.09 -14.65
C MET A 224 9.03 -6.73 -14.74
N ALA A 225 9.72 -5.69 -15.23
CA ALA A 225 9.13 -4.38 -15.42
C ALA A 225 7.94 -4.43 -16.39
N THR A 226 8.08 -5.16 -17.51
CA THR A 226 7.00 -5.38 -18.47
C THR A 226 5.84 -6.14 -17.81
N PHE A 227 6.14 -7.23 -17.09
CA PHE A 227 5.13 -8.01 -16.37
C PHE A 227 4.33 -7.15 -15.39
N LEU A 228 5.02 -6.44 -14.50
CA LEU A 228 4.35 -5.61 -13.47
C LEU A 228 3.56 -4.47 -14.09
N THR A 229 4.14 -3.78 -15.08
CA THR A 229 3.47 -2.65 -15.74
C THR A 229 2.20 -3.10 -16.45
N THR A 230 2.28 -4.11 -17.31
CA THR A 230 1.12 -4.57 -18.08
C THR A 230 0.06 -5.23 -17.20
N LEU A 231 0.48 -5.93 -16.13
CA LEU A 231 -0.45 -6.50 -15.15
C LEU A 231 -1.19 -5.39 -14.39
N LEU A 232 -0.47 -4.41 -13.87
CA LEU A 232 -1.08 -3.31 -13.11
C LEU A 232 -2.00 -2.46 -13.98
N LEU A 233 -1.62 -2.17 -15.24
CA LEU A 233 -2.51 -1.50 -16.20
C LEU A 233 -3.78 -2.32 -16.42
N ALA A 234 -3.67 -3.63 -16.67
CA ALA A 234 -4.84 -4.47 -16.83
C ALA A 234 -5.76 -4.45 -15.61
N LEU A 235 -5.20 -4.52 -14.39
CA LEU A 235 -5.96 -4.50 -13.14
C LEU A 235 -6.63 -3.14 -12.88
N THR A 236 -5.94 -2.04 -13.15
CA THR A 236 -6.45 -0.68 -12.93
C THR A 236 -7.54 -0.34 -13.95
N ASP A 237 -7.27 -0.60 -15.24
CA ASP A 237 -8.09 -0.09 -16.33
C ASP A 237 -9.23 -1.05 -16.72
N ALA A 238 -9.26 -2.28 -16.17
CA ALA A 238 -10.34 -3.23 -16.46
C ALA A 238 -11.73 -2.69 -16.12
N ASN A 239 -11.85 -1.86 -15.08
CA ASN A 239 -13.10 -1.25 -14.63
C ASN A 239 -13.14 0.27 -14.86
N ALA A 240 -12.18 0.82 -15.59
CA ALA A 240 -12.14 2.25 -15.90
C ALA A 240 -13.33 2.68 -16.76
N LYS A 241 -13.83 3.89 -16.56
CA LYS A 241 -15.03 4.40 -17.26
C LYS A 241 -14.86 4.46 -18.78
N TRP A 242 -13.64 4.71 -19.26
CA TRP A 242 -13.33 4.74 -20.70
C TRP A 242 -13.32 3.34 -21.35
N ASN A 243 -13.10 2.29 -20.55
CA ASN A 243 -13.01 0.91 -21.01
C ASN A 243 -14.39 0.22 -21.01
N THR A 244 -15.19 0.48 -22.02
CA THR A 244 -16.56 -0.09 -22.13
C THR A 244 -16.58 -1.61 -22.30
N GLY A 245 -15.49 -2.22 -22.80
CA GLY A 245 -15.35 -3.67 -22.92
C GLY A 245 -14.96 -4.39 -21.62
N GLY A 246 -14.61 -3.66 -20.56
CA GLY A 246 -14.20 -4.23 -19.28
C GLY A 246 -13.04 -5.21 -19.43
N TRP A 247 -13.11 -6.34 -18.74
CA TRP A 247 -12.09 -7.41 -18.77
C TRP A 247 -11.91 -8.08 -20.15
N THR A 248 -12.86 -7.95 -21.04
CA THR A 248 -12.83 -8.54 -22.40
C THR A 248 -12.37 -7.56 -23.48
N SER A 249 -12.04 -6.34 -23.10
CA SER A 249 -11.54 -5.35 -24.06
C SER A 249 -10.20 -5.80 -24.65
N PRO A 250 -9.96 -5.54 -25.95
CA PRO A 250 -8.70 -5.90 -26.61
C PRO A 250 -7.47 -5.34 -25.88
N PHE A 251 -7.56 -4.14 -25.32
CA PHE A 251 -6.49 -3.53 -24.56
C PHE A 251 -6.13 -4.37 -23.32
N ILE A 252 -7.13 -4.75 -22.50
CA ILE A 252 -6.92 -5.54 -21.27
C ILE A 252 -6.41 -6.94 -21.60
N VAL A 253 -7.02 -7.60 -22.60
CA VAL A 253 -6.58 -8.93 -23.05
C VAL A 253 -5.13 -8.91 -23.53
N ASN A 254 -4.73 -7.92 -24.33
CA ASN A 254 -3.34 -7.75 -24.77
C ASN A 254 -2.40 -7.49 -23.60
N CYS A 255 -2.78 -6.64 -22.65
CA CYS A 255 -1.99 -6.41 -21.42
C CYS A 255 -1.79 -7.71 -20.63
N LEU A 256 -2.84 -8.54 -20.45
CA LEU A 256 -2.74 -9.82 -19.77
C LEU A 256 -1.88 -10.85 -20.52
N ILE A 257 -1.97 -10.91 -21.85
CA ILE A 257 -1.13 -11.76 -22.67
C ILE A 257 0.35 -11.34 -22.53
N ILE A 258 0.65 -10.06 -22.73
CA ILE A 258 2.01 -9.52 -22.62
C ILE A 258 2.55 -9.76 -21.19
N SER A 259 1.73 -9.53 -20.17
CA SER A 259 2.07 -9.78 -18.78
C SER A 259 2.43 -11.26 -18.54
N SER A 260 1.62 -12.18 -19.07
CA SER A 260 1.84 -13.62 -18.92
C SER A 260 3.11 -14.09 -19.61
N LEU A 261 3.37 -13.60 -20.83
CA LEU A 261 4.60 -13.87 -21.57
C LEU A 261 5.83 -13.29 -20.86
N ALA A 262 5.74 -12.05 -20.40
CA ALA A 262 6.82 -11.40 -19.66
C ALA A 262 7.13 -12.11 -18.33
N LEU A 263 6.09 -12.58 -17.62
CA LEU A 263 6.27 -13.40 -16.41
C LEU A 263 6.98 -14.71 -16.72
N MET A 264 6.61 -15.39 -17.83
CA MET A 264 7.26 -16.62 -18.26
C MET A 264 8.73 -16.38 -18.57
N VAL A 265 9.06 -15.33 -19.34
CA VAL A 265 10.45 -14.93 -19.62
C VAL A 265 11.19 -14.62 -18.33
N PHE A 266 10.58 -13.88 -17.42
CA PHE A 266 11.15 -13.57 -16.12
C PHE A 266 11.51 -14.82 -15.31
N ILE A 267 10.55 -15.76 -15.15
CA ILE A 267 10.79 -17.01 -14.41
C ILE A 267 11.92 -17.84 -15.03
N VAL A 268 11.94 -17.96 -16.36
CA VAL A 268 13.01 -18.69 -17.07
C VAL A 268 14.37 -18.01 -16.89
N THR A 269 14.42 -16.69 -17.01
CA THR A 269 15.66 -15.90 -16.81
C THR A 269 16.18 -16.07 -15.40
N GLU A 270 15.33 -15.85 -14.37
CA GLU A 270 15.72 -15.99 -12.95
C GLU A 270 16.15 -17.41 -12.57
N ALA A 271 15.65 -18.43 -13.27
CA ALA A 271 16.05 -19.82 -13.06
C ALA A 271 17.39 -20.19 -13.72
N THR A 272 17.83 -19.45 -14.76
CA THR A 272 18.99 -19.79 -15.59
C THR A 272 20.20 -18.88 -15.37
N VAL A 273 19.99 -17.63 -14.97
CA VAL A 273 21.05 -16.63 -14.79
C VAL A 273 21.84 -16.89 -13.49
N LYS A 274 23.16 -16.69 -13.55
CA LYS A 274 24.08 -16.89 -12.39
C LYS A 274 23.81 -15.92 -11.23
N HIS A 275 23.33 -14.72 -11.54
CA HIS A 275 23.07 -13.66 -10.56
C HIS A 275 21.67 -13.07 -10.78
N PRO A 276 20.64 -13.79 -10.34
CA PRO A 276 19.26 -13.35 -10.52
C PRO A 276 18.94 -12.10 -9.69
N LEU A 277 18.00 -11.29 -10.17
CA LEU A 277 17.45 -10.14 -9.47
C LEU A 277 16.72 -10.58 -8.20
N ILE A 278 15.93 -11.64 -8.34
CA ILE A 278 15.18 -12.28 -7.25
C ILE A 278 15.67 -13.71 -7.12
N GLU A 279 16.28 -14.04 -6.02
CA GLU A 279 16.68 -15.41 -5.77
C GLU A 279 15.45 -16.33 -5.54
N MET A 280 15.11 -17.13 -6.56
CA MET A 280 14.04 -18.13 -6.46
C MET A 280 14.27 -19.15 -5.33
N SER A 281 15.52 -19.28 -4.86
CA SER A 281 15.85 -20.11 -3.69
C SER A 281 15.13 -19.66 -2.40
N LEU A 282 14.69 -18.42 -2.30
CA LEU A 282 13.90 -17.92 -1.17
C LEU A 282 12.56 -18.66 -1.05
N PHE A 283 11.95 -19.03 -2.17
CA PHE A 283 10.71 -19.80 -2.17
C PHE A 283 10.87 -21.27 -1.77
N LYS A 284 12.12 -21.77 -1.66
CA LYS A 284 12.37 -23.10 -1.08
C LYS A 284 12.17 -23.11 0.44
N ASP A 285 12.26 -21.95 1.10
CA ASP A 285 11.89 -21.85 2.50
C ASP A 285 10.36 -21.83 2.62
N PHE A 286 9.84 -22.85 3.29
CA PHE A 286 8.42 -23.06 3.47
C PHE A 286 7.75 -21.88 4.18
N ASN A 287 8.39 -21.32 5.21
CA ASN A 287 7.84 -20.20 5.95
C ASN A 287 7.78 -18.93 5.11
N PHE A 288 8.83 -18.66 4.32
CA PHE A 288 8.86 -17.52 3.42
C PHE A 288 7.73 -17.61 2.39
N THR A 289 7.55 -18.77 1.76
CA THR A 289 6.52 -18.99 0.73
C THR A 289 5.12 -18.86 1.30
N VAL A 290 4.83 -19.55 2.39
CA VAL A 290 3.50 -19.50 3.02
C VAL A 290 3.19 -18.11 3.57
N ALA A 291 4.15 -17.46 4.24
CA ALA A 291 3.96 -16.11 4.75
C ALA A 291 3.68 -15.09 3.63
N ASN A 292 4.35 -15.21 2.49
CA ASN A 292 4.09 -14.37 1.32
C ASN A 292 2.70 -14.65 0.70
N GLY A 293 2.25 -15.91 0.67
CA GLY A 293 0.89 -16.26 0.25
C GLY A 293 -0.18 -15.63 1.17
N VAL A 294 0.04 -15.68 2.49
CA VAL A 294 -0.84 -15.01 3.47
C VAL A 294 -0.80 -13.50 3.28
N LEU A 295 0.38 -12.93 3.02
CA LEU A 295 0.57 -11.51 2.78
C LEU A 295 -0.16 -11.02 1.53
N PHE A 296 -0.18 -11.82 0.46
CA PHE A 296 -0.96 -11.53 -0.74
C PHE A 296 -2.45 -11.41 -0.41
N ILE A 297 -3.00 -12.39 0.33
CA ILE A 297 -4.41 -12.37 0.73
C ILE A 297 -4.69 -11.22 1.72
N PHE A 298 -3.78 -10.94 2.63
CA PHE A 298 -3.88 -9.78 3.52
C PHE A 298 -3.90 -8.46 2.73
N GLY A 299 -3.00 -8.31 1.76
CA GLY A 299 -2.99 -7.15 0.85
C GLY A 299 -4.31 -7.02 0.10
N PHE A 300 -4.83 -8.12 -0.43
CA PHE A 300 -6.12 -8.19 -1.10
C PHE A 300 -7.27 -7.68 -0.21
N GLY A 301 -7.39 -8.20 1.00
CA GLY A 301 -8.45 -7.79 1.95
C GLY A 301 -8.29 -6.34 2.42
N MET A 302 -7.07 -5.93 2.76
CA MET A 302 -6.76 -4.61 3.27
C MET A 302 -7.05 -3.51 2.24
N PHE A 303 -6.40 -3.56 1.07
CA PHE A 303 -6.52 -2.50 0.07
C PHE A 303 -7.92 -2.47 -0.57
N GLY A 304 -8.50 -3.64 -0.86
CA GLY A 304 -9.85 -3.70 -1.40
C GLY A 304 -10.90 -3.13 -0.45
N SER A 305 -10.79 -3.41 0.86
CA SER A 305 -11.72 -2.85 1.85
C SER A 305 -11.51 -1.34 2.09
N THR A 306 -10.25 -0.89 2.00
CA THR A 306 -9.93 0.54 2.10
C THR A 306 -10.48 1.33 0.91
N PHE A 307 -10.56 0.71 -0.26
CA PHE A 307 -11.19 1.28 -1.45
C PHE A 307 -12.73 1.35 -1.35
N LEU A 308 -13.38 0.30 -0.83
CA LEU A 308 -14.84 0.20 -0.80
C LEU A 308 -15.52 1.17 0.17
N LEU A 309 -14.96 1.33 1.35
CA LEU A 309 -15.61 2.10 2.41
C LEU A 309 -15.79 3.59 2.06
N PRO A 310 -14.77 4.32 1.55
CA PRO A 310 -14.97 5.69 1.09
C PRO A 310 -16.00 5.83 -0.03
N LEU A 311 -16.07 4.87 -0.95
CA LEU A 311 -17.09 4.87 -2.00
C LEU A 311 -18.51 4.80 -1.43
N TYR A 312 -18.72 3.92 -0.44
CA TYR A 312 -20.00 3.83 0.26
C TYR A 312 -20.32 5.15 1.00
N LEU A 313 -19.37 5.69 1.75
CA LEU A 313 -19.58 6.91 2.54
C LEU A 313 -19.92 8.12 1.65
N GLN A 314 -19.21 8.29 0.54
CA GLN A 314 -19.38 9.42 -0.36
C GLN A 314 -20.64 9.26 -1.24
N ASN A 315 -20.83 8.09 -1.86
CA ASN A 315 -21.92 7.90 -2.83
C ASN A 315 -23.27 7.63 -2.17
N SER A 316 -23.29 7.08 -0.93
CA SER A 316 -24.55 6.68 -0.28
C SER A 316 -24.93 7.54 0.90
N LEU A 317 -23.96 8.00 1.69
CA LEU A 317 -24.22 8.81 2.90
C LEU A 317 -23.90 10.30 2.70
N GLY A 318 -23.39 10.70 1.52
CA GLY A 318 -23.10 12.10 1.19
C GLY A 318 -21.91 12.71 1.94
N TYR A 319 -21.01 11.89 2.46
CA TYR A 319 -19.80 12.37 3.12
C TYR A 319 -18.88 13.06 2.11
N THR A 320 -18.21 14.13 2.54
CA THR A 320 -17.12 14.71 1.75
C THR A 320 -15.91 13.78 1.76
N ALA A 321 -15.01 13.93 0.80
CA ALA A 321 -13.78 13.14 0.74
C ALA A 321 -12.95 13.28 2.02
N PHE A 322 -12.87 14.49 2.58
CA PHE A 322 -12.22 14.75 3.87
C PHE A 322 -12.90 14.01 5.03
N GLN A 323 -14.23 14.05 5.11
CA GLN A 323 -14.97 13.36 6.16
C GLN A 323 -14.77 11.83 6.06
N ALA A 324 -14.88 11.28 4.85
CA ALA A 324 -14.65 9.85 4.61
C ALA A 324 -13.21 9.43 4.96
N GLY A 325 -12.22 10.25 4.58
CA GLY A 325 -10.81 10.01 4.91
C GLY A 325 -10.52 10.10 6.41
N SER A 326 -11.13 11.07 7.11
CA SER A 326 -10.90 11.28 8.55
C SER A 326 -11.36 10.11 9.42
N LEU A 327 -12.32 9.28 8.95
CA LEU A 327 -12.76 8.07 9.64
C LEU A 327 -11.65 7.00 9.72
N PHE A 328 -10.63 7.06 8.87
CA PHE A 328 -9.48 6.16 8.94
C PHE A 328 -8.41 6.60 9.95
N LEU A 329 -8.47 7.83 10.47
CA LEU A 329 -7.51 8.32 11.45
C LEU A 329 -7.43 7.41 12.71
N PRO A 330 -8.55 7.02 13.34
CA PRO A 330 -8.51 6.10 14.47
C PRO A 330 -7.94 4.72 14.10
N VAL A 331 -8.16 4.24 12.87
CA VAL A 331 -7.57 2.97 12.39
C VAL A 331 -6.05 3.03 12.46
N GLY A 332 -5.46 4.11 11.92
CA GLY A 332 -4.02 4.33 11.95
C GLY A 332 -3.47 4.48 13.38
N LEU A 333 -4.17 5.22 14.24
CA LEU A 333 -3.77 5.38 15.64
C LEU A 333 -3.79 4.07 16.42
N ILE A 334 -4.84 3.27 16.28
CA ILE A 334 -4.94 1.95 16.92
C ILE A 334 -3.85 1.02 16.37
N GLN A 335 -3.65 0.99 15.06
CA GLN A 335 -2.58 0.21 14.44
C GLN A 335 -1.20 0.65 14.93
N ALA A 336 -0.97 1.96 15.09
CA ALA A 336 0.28 2.52 15.59
C ALA A 336 0.62 2.04 17.01
N VAL A 337 -0.39 1.85 17.86
CA VAL A 337 -0.20 1.29 19.20
C VAL A 337 -0.07 -0.23 19.15
N THR A 338 -0.87 -0.89 18.34
CA THR A 338 -0.95 -2.36 18.30
C THR A 338 0.26 -3.00 17.62
N ALA A 339 0.83 -2.36 16.59
CA ALA A 339 1.94 -2.94 15.82
C ALA A 339 3.23 -3.16 16.64
N PRO A 340 3.70 -2.22 17.49
CA PRO A 340 4.82 -2.48 18.39
C PRO A 340 4.53 -3.54 19.43
N VAL A 341 3.29 -3.56 19.96
CA VAL A 341 2.86 -4.60 20.93
C VAL A 341 2.89 -5.97 20.28
N ALA A 342 2.36 -6.09 19.06
CA ALA A 342 2.41 -7.32 18.27
C ALA A 342 3.84 -7.73 17.92
N GLY A 343 4.71 -6.76 17.61
CA GLY A 343 6.13 -6.97 17.38
C GLY A 343 6.84 -7.53 18.62
N PHE A 344 6.65 -6.88 19.77
CA PHE A 344 7.19 -7.34 21.03
C PHE A 344 6.66 -8.75 21.41
N LEU A 345 5.38 -8.99 21.18
CA LEU A 345 4.77 -10.28 21.41
C LEU A 345 5.39 -11.35 20.50
N SER A 346 5.66 -11.02 19.26
CA SER A 346 6.31 -11.92 18.28
C SER A 346 7.74 -12.28 18.64
N ASP A 347 8.44 -11.42 19.37
CA ASP A 347 9.79 -11.70 19.88
C ASP A 347 9.75 -12.66 21.11
N LYS A 348 8.64 -12.69 21.84
CA LYS A 348 8.46 -13.50 23.05
C LYS A 348 7.71 -14.81 22.83
N ILE A 349 6.64 -14.78 22.06
CA ILE A 349 5.78 -15.94 21.76
C ILE A 349 5.88 -16.30 20.28
N ASN A 350 5.15 -17.34 19.87
CA ASN A 350 5.08 -17.74 18.48
C ASN A 350 4.31 -16.68 17.65
N PRO A 351 4.96 -16.02 16.66
CA PRO A 351 4.34 -14.98 15.84
C PRO A 351 3.12 -15.44 15.04
N LYS A 352 2.91 -16.76 14.89
CA LYS A 352 1.69 -17.32 14.27
C LYS A 352 0.42 -16.92 15.01
N ILE A 353 0.50 -16.85 16.35
CA ILE A 353 -0.68 -16.58 17.20
C ILE A 353 -1.23 -15.18 16.93
N PRO A 354 -0.45 -14.10 17.06
CA PRO A 354 -0.97 -12.77 16.75
C PRO A 354 -1.40 -12.63 15.27
N SER A 355 -0.67 -13.24 14.30
CA SER A 355 -1.08 -13.21 12.89
C SER A 355 -2.43 -13.91 12.67
N PHE A 356 -2.66 -15.05 13.31
CA PHE A 356 -3.92 -15.78 13.22
C PHE A 356 -5.08 -14.99 13.84
N CYS A 357 -4.89 -14.50 15.07
CA CYS A 357 -5.90 -13.66 15.74
C CYS A 357 -6.20 -12.38 14.93
N GLY A 358 -5.18 -11.75 14.37
CA GLY A 358 -5.35 -10.58 13.54
C GLY A 358 -6.19 -10.85 12.29
N LEU A 359 -5.93 -11.97 11.57
CA LEU A 359 -6.74 -12.34 10.39
C LEU A 359 -8.19 -12.65 10.75
N LEU A 360 -8.45 -13.32 11.88
CA LEU A 360 -9.80 -13.54 12.37
C LEU A 360 -10.52 -12.22 12.66
N LEU A 361 -9.85 -11.31 13.36
CA LEU A 361 -10.41 -9.98 13.67
C LEU A 361 -10.63 -9.15 12.41
N LEU A 362 -9.74 -9.23 11.41
CA LEU A 362 -9.92 -8.55 10.14
C LEU A 362 -11.13 -9.11 9.39
N ALA A 363 -11.26 -10.43 9.28
CA ALA A 363 -12.41 -11.07 8.66
C ALA A 363 -13.71 -10.71 9.38
N PHE A 364 -13.70 -10.68 10.72
CA PHE A 364 -14.85 -10.26 11.52
C PHE A 364 -15.21 -8.79 11.26
N SER A 365 -14.23 -7.87 11.26
CA SER A 365 -14.44 -6.47 10.90
C SER A 365 -15.10 -6.30 9.52
N LEU A 366 -14.59 -7.03 8.52
CA LEU A 366 -15.15 -7.00 7.17
C LEU A 366 -16.57 -7.57 7.13
N SER A 367 -16.86 -8.62 7.90
CA SER A 367 -18.21 -9.20 7.95
C SER A 367 -19.25 -8.24 8.56
N ILE A 368 -18.89 -7.46 9.56
CA ILE A 368 -19.76 -6.41 10.11
C ILE A 368 -20.07 -5.36 9.05
N ASN A 369 -19.09 -4.96 8.23
CA ASN A 369 -19.32 -4.03 7.12
C ASN A 369 -20.30 -4.59 6.06
N GLY A 370 -20.53 -5.90 6.02
CA GLY A 370 -21.55 -6.53 5.18
C GLY A 370 -22.99 -6.15 5.55
N SER A 371 -23.23 -5.63 6.75
CA SER A 371 -24.55 -5.19 7.24
C SER A 371 -24.81 -3.67 7.09
N LEU A 372 -23.90 -2.92 6.44
CA LEU A 372 -24.07 -1.49 6.20
C LEU A 372 -25.32 -1.20 5.37
N SER A 373 -26.01 -0.10 5.71
CA SER A 373 -27.27 0.34 5.10
C SER A 373 -27.26 1.85 4.87
N LEU A 374 -28.28 2.39 4.18
CA LEU A 374 -28.47 3.85 4.04
C LEU A 374 -28.74 4.57 5.38
N PHE A 375 -29.12 3.80 6.38
CA PHE A 375 -29.47 4.31 7.72
C PHE A 375 -28.40 3.92 8.76
N SER A 376 -27.20 3.52 8.29
CA SER A 376 -26.13 3.16 9.21
C SER A 376 -25.70 4.35 10.05
N GLU A 377 -25.75 4.19 11.37
CA GLU A 377 -25.31 5.20 12.31
C GLU A 377 -23.77 5.22 12.42
N HIS A 378 -23.23 6.34 12.87
CA HIS A 378 -21.79 6.56 12.98
C HIS A 378 -21.06 5.44 13.73
N TYR A 379 -21.61 4.91 14.81
CA TYR A 379 -20.97 3.83 15.58
C TYR A 379 -20.90 2.51 14.81
N GLN A 380 -21.87 2.23 13.92
CA GLN A 380 -21.86 1.01 13.08
C GLN A 380 -20.73 1.03 12.05
N ILE A 381 -20.26 2.22 11.67
CA ILE A 381 -19.10 2.41 10.77
C ILE A 381 -17.81 2.38 11.58
N MET A 382 -17.77 2.99 12.77
CA MET A 382 -16.56 3.17 13.56
C MET A 382 -16.10 1.89 14.27
N ILE A 383 -17.04 1.07 14.79
CA ILE A 383 -16.67 -0.18 15.49
C ILE A 383 -15.87 -1.13 14.59
N PRO A 384 -16.31 -1.45 13.35
CA PRO A 384 -15.50 -2.26 12.43
C PRO A 384 -14.14 -1.64 12.12
N LEU A 385 -14.05 -0.32 12.00
CA LEU A 385 -12.80 0.38 11.76
C LEU A 385 -11.82 0.25 12.93
N TYR A 386 -12.28 0.34 14.17
CA TYR A 386 -11.45 0.13 15.36
C TYR A 386 -10.91 -1.31 15.41
N ILE A 387 -11.77 -2.30 15.16
CA ILE A 387 -11.39 -3.71 15.08
C ILE A 387 -10.34 -3.92 13.96
N ARG A 388 -10.54 -3.26 12.81
CA ARG A 388 -9.60 -3.31 11.67
C ARG A 388 -8.23 -2.77 12.03
N GLY A 389 -8.16 -1.60 12.69
CA GLY A 389 -6.91 -1.00 13.14
C GLY A 389 -6.11 -1.95 14.05
N PHE A 390 -6.80 -2.57 15.01
CA PHE A 390 -6.21 -3.56 15.91
C PHE A 390 -5.73 -4.82 15.14
N ALA A 391 -6.57 -5.33 14.24
CA ALA A 391 -6.25 -6.50 13.42
C ALA A 391 -5.02 -6.28 12.54
N MET A 392 -4.93 -5.13 11.85
CA MET A 392 -3.80 -4.80 10.98
C MET A 392 -2.47 -4.77 11.73
N GLY A 393 -2.46 -4.21 12.96
CA GLY A 393 -1.27 -4.21 13.82
C GLY A 393 -0.82 -5.62 14.18
N LEU A 394 -1.78 -6.54 14.43
CA LEU A 394 -1.50 -7.94 14.77
C LEU A 394 -1.04 -8.79 13.58
N ILE A 395 -1.31 -8.40 12.34
CA ILE A 395 -0.97 -9.20 11.14
C ILE A 395 0.40 -8.83 10.60
N PHE A 396 0.58 -7.55 10.25
CA PHE A 396 1.69 -7.12 9.41
C PHE A 396 3.05 -7.40 10.03
N THR A 397 3.26 -7.00 11.27
CA THR A 397 4.56 -7.13 11.97
C THR A 397 4.94 -8.57 12.26
N PRO A 398 4.07 -9.42 12.85
CA PRO A 398 4.40 -10.82 13.11
C PRO A 398 4.63 -11.62 11.82
N LEU A 399 3.84 -11.37 10.78
CA LEU A 399 3.97 -12.06 9.49
C LEU A 399 5.30 -11.72 8.82
N THR A 400 5.71 -10.44 8.85
CA THR A 400 7.03 -10.00 8.39
C THR A 400 8.17 -10.68 9.15
N THR A 401 8.02 -10.80 10.47
CA THR A 401 9.01 -11.47 11.33
C THR A 401 9.17 -12.94 10.94
N ILE A 402 8.08 -13.66 10.67
CA ILE A 402 8.13 -15.06 10.21
C ILE A 402 8.75 -15.15 8.82
N ALA A 403 8.31 -14.33 7.88
CA ALA A 403 8.80 -14.35 6.51
C ALA A 403 10.32 -14.16 6.42
N LEU A 404 10.87 -13.28 7.24
CA LEU A 404 12.30 -12.95 7.23
C LEU A 404 13.14 -13.73 8.25
N SER A 405 12.52 -14.61 9.06
CA SER A 405 13.21 -15.32 10.16
C SER A 405 14.37 -16.20 9.72
N ASN A 406 14.19 -16.93 8.62
CA ASN A 406 15.17 -17.87 8.07
C ASN A 406 15.99 -17.29 6.92
N VAL A 407 15.75 -16.03 6.54
CA VAL A 407 16.43 -15.39 5.42
C VAL A 407 17.86 -14.99 5.84
N PRO A 408 18.90 -15.44 5.12
CA PRO A 408 20.27 -15.02 5.38
C PRO A 408 20.43 -13.50 5.27
N ARG A 409 21.29 -12.91 6.12
CA ARG A 409 21.52 -11.45 6.13
C ARG A 409 21.88 -10.87 4.75
N GLN A 410 22.62 -11.65 3.93
CA GLN A 410 23.03 -11.26 2.58
C GLN A 410 21.84 -11.17 1.59
N LYS A 411 20.72 -11.85 1.86
CA LYS A 411 19.54 -11.90 1.00
C LYS A 411 18.36 -11.07 1.50
N THR A 412 18.54 -10.39 2.65
CA THR A 412 17.46 -9.65 3.30
C THR A 412 16.90 -8.53 2.40
N GLY A 413 17.76 -7.84 1.62
CA GLY A 413 17.33 -6.80 0.69
C GLY A 413 16.37 -7.34 -0.38
N GLN A 414 16.72 -8.45 -1.04
CA GLN A 414 15.88 -9.10 -2.04
C GLN A 414 14.60 -9.65 -1.44
N ALA A 415 14.68 -10.31 -0.28
CA ALA A 415 13.50 -10.84 0.42
C ALA A 415 12.53 -9.73 0.84
N SER A 416 13.04 -8.57 1.30
CA SER A 416 12.21 -7.41 1.67
C SER A 416 11.55 -6.79 0.43
N GLY A 417 12.27 -6.70 -0.69
CA GLY A 417 11.72 -6.23 -1.96
C GLY A 417 10.57 -7.13 -2.42
N LEU A 418 10.81 -8.43 -2.48
CA LEU A 418 9.82 -9.44 -2.89
C LEU A 418 8.59 -9.45 -1.96
N TYR A 419 8.80 -9.36 -0.65
CA TYR A 419 7.74 -9.25 0.35
C TYR A 419 6.81 -8.06 0.06
N ASN A 420 7.37 -6.88 -0.22
CA ASN A 420 6.58 -5.68 -0.52
C ASN A 420 5.85 -5.78 -1.88
N ILE A 421 6.47 -6.38 -2.90
CA ILE A 421 5.82 -6.61 -4.21
C ILE A 421 4.60 -7.51 -4.05
N ILE A 422 4.74 -8.64 -3.37
CA ILE A 422 3.65 -9.60 -3.19
C ILE A 422 2.47 -8.94 -2.45
N ARG A 423 2.75 -8.14 -1.42
CA ARG A 423 1.73 -7.37 -0.73
C ARG A 423 1.03 -6.36 -1.66
N GLN A 424 1.80 -5.64 -2.49
CA GLN A 424 1.26 -4.65 -3.43
C GLN A 424 0.43 -5.31 -4.53
N LEU A 425 0.91 -6.42 -5.10
CA LEU A 425 0.14 -7.20 -6.07
C LEU A 425 -1.17 -7.71 -5.46
N GLY A 426 -1.12 -8.26 -4.23
CA GLY A 426 -2.32 -8.67 -3.51
C GLY A 426 -3.34 -7.53 -3.40
N GLY A 427 -2.87 -6.32 -3.08
CA GLY A 427 -3.70 -5.12 -3.00
C GLY A 427 -4.33 -4.73 -4.34
N SER A 428 -3.56 -4.70 -5.42
CA SER A 428 -4.06 -4.36 -6.76
C SER A 428 -5.07 -5.38 -7.26
N PHE A 429 -4.81 -6.68 -7.07
CA PHE A 429 -5.78 -7.73 -7.35
C PHE A 429 -7.05 -7.58 -6.51
N GLY A 430 -6.90 -7.22 -5.22
CA GLY A 430 -8.03 -6.99 -4.32
C GLY A 430 -8.94 -5.87 -4.80
N ILE A 431 -8.37 -4.72 -5.14
CA ILE A 431 -9.13 -3.57 -5.65
C ILE A 431 -9.84 -3.93 -6.96
N ALA A 432 -9.12 -4.51 -7.93
CA ALA A 432 -9.68 -4.88 -9.23
C ALA A 432 -10.82 -5.90 -9.10
N PHE A 433 -10.64 -6.94 -8.28
CA PHE A 433 -11.65 -7.96 -8.04
C PHE A 433 -12.89 -7.38 -7.35
N MET A 434 -12.69 -6.60 -6.26
CA MET A 434 -13.80 -6.02 -5.50
C MET A 434 -14.56 -4.98 -6.32
N SER A 435 -13.88 -4.18 -7.13
CA SER A 435 -14.52 -3.22 -8.06
C SER A 435 -15.38 -3.95 -9.11
N SER A 436 -14.84 -4.99 -9.73
CA SER A 436 -15.60 -5.82 -10.70
C SER A 436 -16.83 -6.49 -10.06
N LEU A 437 -16.63 -7.03 -8.87
CA LEU A 437 -17.72 -7.68 -8.13
C LEU A 437 -18.79 -6.66 -7.72
N LEU A 438 -18.38 -5.47 -7.28
CA LEU A 438 -19.28 -4.36 -6.92
C LEU A 438 -20.18 -3.98 -8.10
N ILE A 439 -19.60 -3.78 -9.29
CA ILE A 439 -20.36 -3.44 -10.50
C ILE A 439 -21.38 -4.53 -10.81
N ARG A 440 -20.96 -5.80 -10.85
CA ARG A 440 -21.85 -6.93 -11.15
C ARG A 440 -22.97 -7.08 -10.12
N ARG A 441 -22.67 -6.93 -8.83
CA ARG A 441 -23.66 -7.03 -7.75
C ARG A 441 -24.61 -5.85 -7.74
N THR A 442 -24.13 -4.64 -8.06
CA THR A 442 -24.99 -3.46 -8.22
C THR A 442 -26.01 -3.67 -9.34
N ILE A 443 -25.58 -4.16 -10.52
CA ILE A 443 -26.48 -4.47 -11.63
C ILE A 443 -27.50 -5.55 -11.22
N TYR A 444 -27.05 -6.60 -10.55
CA TYR A 444 -27.92 -7.67 -10.06
C TYR A 444 -28.99 -7.14 -9.10
N HIS A 445 -28.59 -6.41 -8.05
CA HIS A 445 -29.55 -5.87 -7.08
C HIS A 445 -30.47 -4.83 -7.70
N ASN A 446 -29.96 -4.02 -8.65
CA ASN A 446 -30.81 -3.06 -9.36
C ASN A 446 -31.90 -3.76 -10.17
N ALA A 447 -31.57 -4.88 -10.85
CA ALA A 447 -32.55 -5.69 -11.56
C ALA A 447 -33.57 -6.32 -10.59
N VAL A 448 -33.10 -6.89 -9.47
CA VAL A 448 -33.97 -7.52 -8.46
C VAL A 448 -34.92 -6.52 -7.83
N TYR A 449 -34.42 -5.36 -7.38
CA TYR A 449 -35.28 -4.33 -6.79
C TYR A 449 -36.21 -3.69 -7.81
N GLY A 450 -35.76 -3.52 -9.06
CA GLY A 450 -36.59 -3.04 -10.16
C GLY A 450 -37.80 -3.96 -10.45
N GLN A 451 -37.61 -5.29 -10.36
CA GLN A 451 -38.70 -6.25 -10.53
C GLN A 451 -39.75 -6.24 -9.41
N VAL A 452 -39.34 -5.85 -8.19
CA VAL A 452 -40.28 -5.73 -7.03
C VAL A 452 -41.15 -4.49 -7.17
N VAL A 453 -40.70 -3.46 -7.87
CA VAL A 453 -41.44 -2.22 -8.10
C VAL A 453 -42.50 -2.47 -9.17
N LYS A 454 -43.74 -2.67 -8.72
CA LYS A 454 -44.89 -2.84 -9.60
C LYS A 454 -45.57 -1.48 -9.85
N PRO A 455 -45.50 -0.91 -11.06
CA PRO A 455 -46.10 0.39 -11.36
C PRO A 455 -47.61 0.50 -11.09
N GLN A 456 -48.32 -0.66 -11.16
CA GLN A 456 -49.76 -0.75 -10.89
C GLN A 456 -50.12 -0.86 -9.39
N SER A 457 -49.14 -1.07 -8.51
CA SER A 457 -49.41 -1.17 -7.08
C SER A 457 -49.88 0.18 -6.50
N GLU A 458 -50.85 0.13 -5.64
CA GLU A 458 -51.40 1.31 -4.96
C GLU A 458 -50.34 2.05 -4.15
N VAL A 459 -49.43 1.28 -3.52
CA VAL A 459 -48.28 1.81 -2.78
C VAL A 459 -47.38 2.62 -3.68
N PHE A 460 -46.96 2.08 -4.84
CA PHE A 460 -46.10 2.80 -5.79
C PHE A 460 -46.76 4.09 -6.28
N GLN A 461 -48.05 4.01 -6.67
CA GLN A 461 -48.78 5.19 -7.16
C GLN A 461 -48.96 6.27 -6.08
N ASN A 462 -49.13 5.86 -4.81
CA ASN A 462 -49.21 6.80 -3.68
C ASN A 462 -47.87 7.51 -3.46
N VAL A 463 -46.75 6.75 -3.52
CA VAL A 463 -45.37 7.32 -3.42
C VAL A 463 -45.12 8.27 -4.58
N VAL A 464 -45.42 7.89 -5.83
CA VAL A 464 -45.23 8.75 -7.01
C VAL A 464 -46.08 10.02 -6.85
N ARG A 465 -47.35 9.91 -6.47
CA ARG A 465 -48.24 11.08 -6.24
C ARG A 465 -47.69 12.01 -5.15
N GLY A 466 -47.21 11.45 -4.04
CA GLY A 466 -46.59 12.24 -2.96
C GLY A 466 -45.34 12.98 -3.41
N LEU A 467 -44.42 12.29 -4.10
CA LEU A 467 -43.21 12.88 -4.63
C LEU A 467 -43.47 13.89 -5.76
N THR A 468 -44.51 13.67 -6.59
CA THR A 468 -44.93 14.61 -7.61
C THR A 468 -45.44 15.91 -7.02
N ARG A 469 -46.29 15.83 -5.97
CA ARG A 469 -46.76 17.02 -5.24
C ARG A 469 -45.58 17.79 -4.63
N PHE A 470 -44.71 17.11 -3.91
CA PHE A 470 -43.49 17.72 -3.33
C PHE A 470 -42.60 18.38 -4.40
N SER A 471 -42.46 17.75 -5.57
CA SER A 471 -41.65 18.29 -6.67
C SER A 471 -42.36 19.44 -7.41
N ALA A 472 -43.69 19.45 -7.47
CA ALA A 472 -44.47 20.51 -8.11
C ALA A 472 -44.31 21.86 -7.39
N ASP A 473 -44.26 21.84 -6.05
CA ASP A 473 -44.03 23.04 -5.25
C ASP A 473 -42.69 23.69 -5.56
N ALA A 474 -41.65 22.87 -5.85
CA ALA A 474 -40.31 23.34 -6.21
C ALA A 474 -40.17 23.74 -7.70
N LEU A 475 -41.12 23.37 -8.58
CA LEU A 475 -41.08 23.57 -10.03
C LEU A 475 -42.16 24.49 -10.57
N ALA A 476 -42.63 25.44 -9.74
CA ALA A 476 -43.63 26.44 -10.08
C ALA A 476 -44.94 25.83 -10.70
N GLY A 477 -45.36 24.65 -10.22
CA GLY A 477 -46.60 24.00 -10.63
C GLY A 477 -46.52 23.17 -11.93
N ASN A 478 -45.36 23.00 -12.55
CA ASN A 478 -45.25 22.18 -13.76
C ASN A 478 -45.37 20.68 -13.44
N GLN A 479 -46.56 20.12 -13.61
CA GLN A 479 -46.90 18.74 -13.22
C GLN A 479 -46.14 17.68 -14.02
N SER A 480 -45.86 17.91 -15.32
CA SER A 480 -45.13 16.94 -16.16
C SER A 480 -43.65 16.81 -15.72
N LEU A 481 -43.00 17.92 -15.47
CA LEU A 481 -41.64 17.96 -14.91
C LEU A 481 -41.61 17.39 -13.49
N ALA A 482 -42.62 17.65 -12.67
CA ALA A 482 -42.70 17.10 -11.31
C ALA A 482 -42.86 15.57 -11.32
N ALA A 483 -43.66 15.02 -12.25
CA ALA A 483 -43.80 13.56 -12.39
C ALA A 483 -42.51 12.89 -12.86
N MET A 484 -41.80 13.48 -13.83
CA MET A 484 -40.47 13.00 -14.27
C MET A 484 -39.45 13.02 -13.12
N ARG A 485 -39.45 14.10 -12.32
CA ARG A 485 -38.57 14.21 -11.15
C ARG A 485 -38.91 13.17 -10.09
N ALA A 486 -40.16 12.90 -9.83
CA ALA A 486 -40.60 11.87 -8.88
C ALA A 486 -40.14 10.47 -9.30
N GLN A 487 -40.25 10.12 -10.61
CA GLN A 487 -39.75 8.87 -11.13
C GLN A 487 -38.23 8.78 -11.06
N ALA A 488 -37.52 9.86 -11.38
CA ALA A 488 -36.05 9.93 -11.27
C ALA A 488 -35.60 9.76 -9.80
N LEU A 489 -36.29 10.32 -8.82
CA LEU A 489 -36.01 10.15 -7.39
C LEU A 489 -36.19 8.70 -6.95
N ILE A 490 -37.22 8.00 -7.41
CA ILE A 490 -37.43 6.58 -7.11
C ILE A 490 -36.30 5.74 -7.75
N ALA A 491 -36.01 5.98 -9.02
CA ALA A 491 -34.94 5.27 -9.71
C ALA A 491 -33.58 5.47 -9.04
N SER A 492 -33.26 6.71 -8.63
CA SER A 492 -32.02 7.02 -7.91
C SER A 492 -31.96 6.33 -6.54
N HIS A 493 -33.08 6.27 -5.83
CA HIS A 493 -33.15 5.57 -4.54
C HIS A 493 -32.93 4.07 -4.70
N ILE A 494 -33.54 3.45 -5.72
CA ILE A 494 -33.31 2.03 -6.04
C ILE A 494 -31.84 1.80 -6.40
N ALA A 495 -31.26 2.65 -7.22
CA ALA A 495 -29.85 2.55 -7.60
C ALA A 495 -28.91 2.66 -6.38
N THR A 496 -29.16 3.63 -5.49
CA THR A 496 -28.38 3.81 -4.27
C THR A 496 -28.53 2.62 -3.31
N GLN A 497 -29.77 2.11 -3.12
CA GLN A 497 -30.01 0.93 -2.30
C GLN A 497 -29.34 -0.32 -2.87
N SER A 498 -29.38 -0.48 -4.19
CA SER A 498 -28.70 -1.57 -4.90
C SER A 498 -27.19 -1.51 -4.72
N PHE A 499 -26.63 -0.31 -4.81
CA PHE A 499 -25.19 -0.08 -4.58
C PHE A 499 -24.79 -0.41 -3.15
N VAL A 500 -25.54 0.05 -2.14
CA VAL A 500 -25.25 -0.25 -0.72
C VAL A 500 -25.30 -1.75 -0.45
N LYS A 501 -26.31 -2.45 -1.00
CA LYS A 501 -26.40 -3.91 -0.85
C LYS A 501 -25.25 -4.63 -1.53
N ALA A 502 -24.84 -4.16 -2.72
CA ALA A 502 -23.69 -4.68 -3.42
C ALA A 502 -22.38 -4.48 -2.63
N VAL A 503 -22.19 -3.31 -2.01
CA VAL A 503 -21.05 -3.04 -1.11
C VAL A 503 -21.01 -4.06 0.03
N GLY A 504 -22.16 -4.33 0.67
CA GLY A 504 -22.26 -5.34 1.73
C GLY A 504 -21.85 -6.73 1.25
N ASP A 505 -22.34 -7.18 0.07
CA ASP A 505 -21.97 -8.47 -0.51
C ASP A 505 -20.47 -8.56 -0.76
N VAL A 506 -19.84 -7.49 -1.27
CA VAL A 506 -18.40 -7.45 -1.55
C VAL A 506 -17.59 -7.51 -0.26
N PHE A 507 -18.03 -6.83 0.80
CA PHE A 507 -17.39 -6.94 2.12
C PHE A 507 -17.46 -8.37 2.68
N LEU A 508 -18.60 -9.06 2.51
CA LEU A 508 -18.74 -10.47 2.94
C LEU A 508 -17.80 -11.40 2.17
N VAL A 509 -17.66 -11.22 0.85
CA VAL A 509 -16.70 -11.98 0.05
C VAL A 509 -15.26 -11.70 0.49
N ALA A 510 -14.91 -10.44 0.76
CA ALA A 510 -13.61 -10.06 1.29
C ALA A 510 -13.34 -10.68 2.67
N ALA A 511 -14.35 -10.72 3.55
CA ALA A 511 -14.28 -11.39 4.84
C ALA A 511 -13.99 -12.89 4.69
N PHE A 512 -14.69 -13.57 3.78
CA PHE A 512 -14.51 -15.00 3.52
C PHE A 512 -13.09 -15.31 2.99
N ILE A 513 -12.60 -14.52 2.02
CA ILE A 513 -11.23 -14.67 1.49
C ILE A 513 -10.19 -14.45 2.59
N THR A 514 -10.39 -13.41 3.42
CA THR A 514 -9.50 -13.12 4.55
C THR A 514 -9.53 -14.22 5.60
N LEU A 515 -10.71 -14.79 5.88
CA LEU A 515 -10.87 -15.92 6.79
C LEU A 515 -10.13 -17.16 6.26
N ALA A 516 -10.20 -17.43 4.96
CA ALA A 516 -9.49 -18.55 4.34
C ALA A 516 -7.95 -18.44 4.50
N ALA A 517 -7.40 -17.20 4.60
CA ALA A 517 -5.98 -16.99 4.86
C ALA A 517 -5.51 -17.45 6.25
N THR A 518 -6.42 -17.71 7.18
CA THR A 518 -6.07 -18.27 8.50
C THR A 518 -5.52 -19.70 8.39
N ILE A 519 -5.98 -20.46 7.39
CA ILE A 519 -5.55 -21.86 7.17
C ILE A 519 -4.03 -21.95 6.91
N PRO A 520 -3.45 -21.25 5.92
CA PRO A 520 -2.02 -21.32 5.68
C PRO A 520 -1.19 -20.75 6.86
N VAL A 521 -1.71 -19.81 7.64
CA VAL A 521 -1.01 -19.34 8.85
C VAL A 521 -0.78 -20.47 9.85
N LEU A 522 -1.73 -21.38 10.01
CA LEU A 522 -1.59 -22.54 10.88
C LEU A 522 -0.47 -23.49 10.42
N LEU A 523 -0.17 -23.53 9.13
CA LEU A 523 0.88 -24.37 8.55
C LEU A 523 2.29 -23.81 8.77
N LEU A 524 2.45 -22.52 9.08
CA LEU A 524 3.76 -21.91 9.33
C LEU A 524 4.52 -22.67 10.42
N ARG A 525 5.83 -22.85 10.25
CA ARG A 525 6.71 -23.56 11.19
C ARG A 525 7.62 -22.57 11.88
N TYR A 526 7.35 -22.25 13.15
CA TYR A 526 8.23 -21.37 13.92
C TYR A 526 9.02 -22.18 14.94
N LYS A 527 10.35 -22.23 14.76
CA LYS A 527 11.28 -22.67 15.80
C LYS A 527 11.86 -21.42 16.45
N LYS A 528 11.59 -21.24 17.72
CA LYS A 528 12.27 -20.22 18.52
C LYS A 528 13.75 -20.56 18.51
N ASN A 529 14.58 -19.76 17.83
CA ASN A 529 16.02 -19.95 17.84
C ASN A 529 16.53 -19.77 19.27
N SER A 530 16.77 -20.88 19.95
CA SER A 530 17.43 -20.94 21.25
C SER A 530 18.95 -20.83 21.16
N HIS A 531 19.52 -20.51 19.98
CA HIS A 531 20.93 -20.23 19.88
C HIS A 531 21.25 -18.90 20.55
N VAL A 532 21.52 -19.00 21.83
CA VAL A 532 22.40 -18.10 22.55
C VAL A 532 23.74 -18.17 21.80
N GLU A 533 24.03 -17.19 20.93
CA GLU A 533 25.44 -16.90 20.62
C GLU A 533 26.08 -16.61 21.99
N LYS A 534 26.88 -17.57 22.47
CA LYS A 534 27.80 -17.30 23.57
C LYS A 534 28.57 -16.04 23.18
N PRO A 535 28.71 -15.07 24.08
CA PRO A 535 29.58 -13.94 23.80
C PRO A 535 30.94 -14.53 23.43
N VAL A 536 31.46 -14.17 22.26
CA VAL A 536 32.83 -14.45 21.89
C VAL A 536 33.66 -13.82 22.99
N ALA A 537 34.28 -14.65 23.83
CA ALA A 537 35.29 -14.19 24.76
C ALA A 537 36.38 -13.53 23.90
N LEU A 538 36.57 -12.25 24.11
CA LEU A 538 37.72 -11.53 23.59
C LEU A 538 38.89 -11.96 24.49
N ASP A 539 39.68 -12.95 24.03
CA ASP A 539 41.04 -13.18 24.50
C ASP A 539 42.01 -12.17 23.85
#